data_269fcfea22e756e015db448719a00c53
#
_entry.id   269fcfea22e756e015db448719a00c53
#
_cell.length_a   1.000
_cell.length_b   1.000
_cell.length_c   1.000
_cell.angle_alpha   90.00
_cell.angle_beta   90.00
_cell.angle_gamma   90.00
#
_symmetry.space_group_name_H-M   'P 1'
#
loop_
_entity.id
_entity.type
_entity.pdbx_description
1 polymer ?
#
loop_
_entity_poly.entity_id
_entity_poly.type
_entity_poly.pdbx_seq_one_letter_code
_entity_poly.pdbx_strand_id
1 'polypeptide(L)'
;MNPAFSIATFNLFNFVEPPLAYYDAENIYDATQWQRKCDWTRDRLIEMAPDIIGFQEVFSAAPLAALCEAQGLSHWALAPGQEEQDFIRRKPRVALASRYPIVETATVQPNPELVKALGLAQPFHFSRQPLKARLHVPGFSDVRVIVVHLKSPRAAWQPGERPLIADEELDQRVATPVLGRWASALQRSAEAAMLCLDLMNEQLRDPLPSVILGDFNGDLGSDLLTLLQGGEEDAYRLQDAHDLALYQGDRDPTHYWGANGSVLDHILLSAQFNAGFGQSLAQVDEVVVWDRHLRFNDAEQDRMASDHAPVLARISVRI
;
A
#
# COMPACT_ATOMS: atom_id res chain seq x y z
N MET A 1 -27.71 4.47 15.94
CA MET A 1 -26.51 4.88 15.19
C MET A 1 -26.39 3.90 14.03
N ASN A 2 -26.17 4.40 12.83
CA ASN A 2 -25.89 3.54 11.69
C ASN A 2 -24.60 2.74 11.97
N PRO A 3 -24.50 1.50 11.48
CA PRO A 3 -23.24 0.77 11.53
C PRO A 3 -22.13 1.62 10.90
N ALA A 4 -20.94 1.60 11.52
CA ALA A 4 -19.77 2.30 11.03
C ALA A 4 -18.55 1.41 11.19
N PHE A 5 -17.55 1.59 10.32
CA PHE A 5 -16.26 0.90 10.38
C PHE A 5 -15.15 1.79 9.79
N SER A 6 -13.93 1.41 10.02
CA SER A 6 -12.77 2.16 9.56
C SER A 6 -11.79 1.29 8.78
N ILE A 7 -11.15 1.89 7.77
CA ILE A 7 -10.15 1.25 6.93
C ILE A 7 -8.89 2.09 6.94
N ALA A 8 -7.73 1.46 7.16
CA ALA A 8 -6.44 2.14 7.21
C ALA A 8 -5.39 1.51 6.30
N THR A 9 -4.37 2.29 5.95
CA THR A 9 -3.12 1.82 5.36
C THR A 9 -1.93 2.35 6.15
N PHE A 10 -0.87 1.54 6.27
CA PHE A 10 0.30 1.88 7.05
C PHE A 10 1.57 1.24 6.48
N ASN A 11 2.40 2.01 5.81
CA ASN A 11 3.76 1.61 5.47
C ASN A 11 4.64 1.69 6.73
N LEU A 12 5.23 0.56 7.12
CA LEU A 12 5.92 0.41 8.40
C LEU A 12 7.40 0.82 8.36
N PHE A 13 7.94 1.09 7.19
CA PHE A 13 9.36 1.39 7.00
C PHE A 13 10.28 0.32 7.63
N ASN A 14 10.49 -0.78 6.89
CA ASN A 14 11.38 -1.87 7.24
C ASN A 14 11.06 -2.56 8.59
N PHE A 15 9.86 -3.13 8.72
CA PHE A 15 9.48 -3.88 9.91
C PHE A 15 10.14 -5.27 9.90
N VAL A 16 11.37 -5.34 10.42
CA VAL A 16 12.23 -6.52 10.43
C VAL A 16 12.80 -6.80 11.82
N GLU A 17 12.55 -8.00 12.34
CA GLU A 17 13.03 -8.44 13.65
C GLU A 17 14.50 -8.89 13.59
N PRO A 18 15.38 -8.42 14.51
CA PRO A 18 16.75 -8.95 14.58
C PRO A 18 16.74 -10.45 14.95
N PRO A 19 17.70 -11.25 14.47
CA PRO A 19 18.96 -10.84 13.82
C PRO A 19 18.86 -10.67 12.29
N LEU A 20 17.66 -10.54 11.72
CA LEU A 20 17.48 -10.34 10.30
C LEU A 20 17.88 -8.92 9.91
N ALA A 21 18.52 -8.80 8.72
CA ALA A 21 18.86 -7.53 8.10
C ALA A 21 17.89 -7.20 6.97
N TYR A 22 17.67 -5.94 6.67
CA TYR A 22 16.87 -5.49 5.52
C TYR A 22 17.77 -4.91 4.43
N TYR A 23 17.61 -5.39 3.21
CA TYR A 23 18.35 -5.04 1.99
C TYR A 23 19.84 -5.34 2.03
N ASP A 24 20.60 -4.82 3.01
CA ASP A 24 22.04 -4.97 3.17
C ASP A 24 22.42 -5.51 4.55
N ALA A 25 23.56 -6.19 4.67
CA ALA A 25 23.97 -6.90 5.89
C ALA A 25 24.19 -5.99 7.11
N GLU A 26 24.48 -4.71 6.89
CA GLU A 26 24.68 -3.72 7.94
C GLU A 26 23.36 -3.19 8.55
N ASN A 27 22.24 -3.38 7.84
CA ASN A 27 20.94 -2.87 8.25
C ASN A 27 20.23 -3.84 9.20
N ILE A 28 20.74 -3.97 10.39
CA ILE A 28 20.18 -4.79 11.47
C ILE A 28 19.81 -3.88 12.63
N TYR A 29 18.58 -3.99 13.12
CA TYR A 29 18.19 -3.32 14.34
C TYR A 29 18.82 -3.99 15.56
N ASP A 30 19.33 -3.20 16.50
CA ASP A 30 19.62 -3.72 17.85
C ASP A 30 18.31 -3.97 18.62
N ALA A 31 18.40 -4.67 19.75
CA ALA A 31 17.24 -5.02 20.55
C ALA A 31 16.43 -3.78 21.04
N THR A 32 17.12 -2.66 21.32
CA THR A 32 16.48 -1.42 21.77
C THR A 32 15.76 -0.73 20.61
N GLN A 33 16.38 -0.68 19.46
CA GLN A 33 15.78 -0.13 18.23
C GLN A 33 14.53 -0.93 17.84
N TRP A 34 14.62 -2.25 17.87
CA TRP A 34 13.50 -3.14 17.57
C TRP A 34 12.34 -2.96 18.56
N GLN A 35 12.63 -2.93 19.86
CA GLN A 35 11.60 -2.69 20.87
C GLN A 35 10.90 -1.34 20.64
N ARG A 36 11.65 -0.26 20.37
CA ARG A 36 11.09 1.05 20.04
C ARG A 36 10.25 1.02 18.77
N LYS A 37 10.68 0.27 17.73
CA LYS A 37 9.90 0.07 16.50
C LYS A 37 8.54 -0.58 16.79
N CYS A 38 8.55 -1.65 17.59
CA CYS A 38 7.33 -2.33 18.00
C CYS A 38 6.42 -1.42 18.86
N ASP A 39 7.00 -0.70 19.83
CA ASP A 39 6.27 0.21 20.70
C ASP A 39 5.62 1.35 19.91
N TRP A 40 6.37 1.98 19.00
CA TRP A 40 5.86 3.05 18.14
C TRP A 40 4.74 2.54 17.24
N THR A 41 4.89 1.37 16.62
CA THR A 41 3.86 0.73 15.78
C THR A 41 2.60 0.42 16.59
N ARG A 42 2.76 -0.16 17.80
CA ARG A 42 1.64 -0.41 18.70
C ARG A 42 0.88 0.87 19.05
N ASP A 43 1.60 1.94 19.41
CA ASP A 43 0.98 3.20 19.80
C ASP A 43 0.19 3.83 18.65
N ARG A 44 0.67 3.70 17.41
CA ARG A 44 -0.11 4.10 16.22
C ARG A 44 -1.36 3.25 16.04
N LEU A 45 -1.28 1.94 16.22
CA LEU A 45 -2.46 1.05 16.16
C LEU A 45 -3.50 1.40 17.22
N ILE A 46 -3.08 1.73 18.43
CA ILE A 46 -3.97 2.16 19.54
C ILE A 46 -4.64 3.49 19.18
N GLU A 47 -3.89 4.46 18.68
CA GLU A 47 -4.39 5.79 18.34
C GLU A 47 -5.37 5.78 17.15
N MET A 48 -5.05 5.05 16.10
CA MET A 48 -5.92 4.87 14.94
C MET A 48 -7.15 4.04 15.25
N ALA A 49 -6.99 2.98 16.07
CA ALA A 49 -8.00 1.98 16.37
C ALA A 49 -8.76 1.48 15.13
N PRO A 50 -8.09 1.02 14.06
CA PRO A 50 -8.73 0.64 12.82
C PRO A 50 -9.52 -0.66 12.97
N ASP A 51 -10.56 -0.84 12.14
CA ASP A 51 -11.26 -2.12 12.02
C ASP A 51 -10.62 -3.02 10.96
N ILE A 52 -10.09 -2.41 9.90
CA ILE A 52 -9.38 -3.07 8.80
C ILE A 52 -8.12 -2.26 8.52
N ILE A 53 -6.96 -2.91 8.40
CA ILE A 53 -5.69 -2.21 8.11
C ILE A 53 -4.78 -3.03 7.20
N GLY A 54 -4.30 -2.39 6.12
CA GLY A 54 -3.27 -2.93 5.25
C GLY A 54 -1.89 -2.39 5.60
N PHE A 55 -0.89 -3.25 5.56
CA PHE A 55 0.49 -2.91 5.89
C PHE A 55 1.41 -3.10 4.70
N GLN A 56 2.45 -2.25 4.62
CA GLN A 56 3.55 -2.34 3.67
C GLN A 56 4.88 -2.46 4.43
N GLU A 57 5.90 -2.94 3.74
CA GLU A 57 7.25 -3.19 4.28
C GLU A 57 7.32 -4.18 5.44
N VAL A 58 6.50 -5.23 5.36
CA VAL A 58 6.48 -6.32 6.33
C VAL A 58 7.54 -7.36 5.97
N PHE A 59 8.64 -7.39 6.71
CA PHE A 59 9.66 -8.44 6.64
C PHE A 59 9.44 -9.51 7.70
N SER A 60 9.03 -9.11 8.92
CA SER A 60 8.75 -10.01 10.05
C SER A 60 7.27 -10.01 10.37
N ALA A 61 6.55 -11.02 9.86
CA ALA A 61 5.09 -11.07 9.95
C ALA A 61 4.58 -11.46 11.35
N ALA A 62 5.23 -12.41 12.03
CA ALA A 62 4.74 -12.93 13.31
C ALA A 62 4.65 -11.86 14.42
N PRO A 63 5.68 -11.02 14.67
CA PRO A 63 5.57 -9.98 15.69
C PRO A 63 4.52 -8.91 15.31
N LEU A 64 4.34 -8.58 14.02
CA LEU A 64 3.30 -7.65 13.61
C LEU A 64 1.89 -8.22 13.83
N ALA A 65 1.68 -9.49 13.49
CA ALA A 65 0.41 -10.17 13.75
C ALA A 65 0.07 -10.18 15.24
N ALA A 66 1.06 -10.43 16.13
CA ALA A 66 0.86 -10.39 17.58
C ALA A 66 0.50 -8.97 18.07
N LEU A 67 1.12 -7.90 17.52
CA LEU A 67 0.73 -6.52 17.84
C LEU A 67 -0.72 -6.24 17.42
N CYS A 68 -1.13 -6.70 16.23
CA CYS A 68 -2.49 -6.55 15.73
C CYS A 68 -3.51 -7.31 16.59
N GLU A 69 -3.23 -8.56 16.92
CA GLU A 69 -4.09 -9.39 17.77
C GLU A 69 -4.33 -8.74 19.14
N ALA A 70 -3.27 -8.19 19.77
CA ALA A 70 -3.37 -7.46 21.04
C ALA A 70 -4.28 -6.22 20.96
N GLN A 71 -4.54 -5.67 19.77
CA GLN A 71 -5.47 -4.56 19.51
C GLN A 71 -6.84 -5.04 19.01
N GLY A 72 -7.12 -6.34 19.04
CA GLY A 72 -8.39 -6.92 18.62
C GLY A 72 -8.53 -7.10 17.09
N LEU A 73 -7.46 -6.94 16.32
CA LEU A 73 -7.39 -7.26 14.89
C LEU A 73 -7.04 -8.76 14.77
N SER A 74 -7.99 -9.62 15.06
CA SER A 74 -7.77 -11.07 15.23
C SER A 74 -7.70 -11.88 13.94
N HIS A 75 -8.03 -11.26 12.80
CA HIS A 75 -7.93 -11.88 11.49
C HIS A 75 -6.74 -11.31 10.73
N TRP A 76 -5.89 -12.20 10.24
CA TRP A 76 -4.62 -11.85 9.60
C TRP A 76 -4.44 -12.54 8.27
N ALA A 77 -3.93 -11.82 7.28
CA ALA A 77 -3.48 -12.36 6.00
C ALA A 77 -2.16 -11.71 5.57
N LEU A 78 -1.30 -12.50 4.93
CA LEU A 78 0.00 -12.08 4.44
C LEU A 78 0.14 -12.47 2.98
N ALA A 79 0.61 -11.55 2.15
CA ALA A 79 0.91 -11.87 0.76
C ALA A 79 1.97 -12.98 0.67
N PRO A 80 1.84 -13.92 -0.28
CA PRO A 80 2.87 -14.92 -0.49
C PRO A 80 4.18 -14.23 -0.91
N GLY A 81 5.29 -14.83 -0.54
CA GLY A 81 6.64 -14.37 -0.88
C GLY A 81 7.60 -15.55 -0.96
N GLN A 82 8.71 -15.35 -1.62
CA GLN A 82 9.80 -16.32 -1.60
C GLN A 82 10.49 -16.27 -0.23
N GLU A 83 10.71 -17.42 0.37
CA GLU A 83 11.55 -17.52 1.56
C GLU A 83 13.00 -17.22 1.15
N GLU A 84 13.59 -16.21 1.78
CA GLU A 84 14.99 -15.90 1.63
C GLU A 84 15.78 -16.75 2.63
N GLN A 85 16.73 -17.53 2.13
CA GLN A 85 17.47 -18.53 2.94
C GLN A 85 18.56 -17.89 3.80
N ASP A 86 19.05 -16.70 3.43
CA ASP A 86 20.03 -15.96 4.21
C ASP A 86 19.34 -15.10 5.30
N PHE A 87 20.14 -14.42 6.12
CA PHE A 87 19.63 -13.51 7.15
C PHE A 87 19.24 -12.13 6.58
N ILE A 88 19.56 -11.86 5.32
CA ILE A 88 19.23 -10.57 4.67
C ILE A 88 17.88 -10.71 3.96
N ARG A 89 16.93 -9.86 4.32
CA ARG A 89 15.60 -9.77 3.73
C ARG A 89 15.56 -8.64 2.71
N ARG A 90 15.29 -8.96 1.44
CA ARG A 90 15.29 -7.98 0.34
C ARG A 90 13.91 -7.71 -0.24
N LYS A 91 12.95 -8.59 0.09
CA LYS A 91 11.59 -8.57 -0.49
C LYS A 91 10.54 -8.40 0.60
N PRO A 92 10.22 -7.15 0.98
CA PRO A 92 9.13 -6.91 1.92
C PRO A 92 7.79 -7.35 1.32
N ARG A 93 6.89 -7.80 2.18
CA ARG A 93 5.53 -8.22 1.82
C ARG A 93 4.51 -7.18 2.26
N VAL A 94 3.30 -7.30 1.72
CA VAL A 94 2.13 -6.61 2.23
C VAL A 94 1.31 -7.56 3.08
N ALA A 95 0.59 -7.01 4.07
CA ALA A 95 -0.25 -7.78 4.97
C ALA A 95 -1.57 -7.05 5.22
N LEU A 96 -2.56 -7.78 5.73
CA LEU A 96 -3.85 -7.28 6.13
C LEU A 96 -4.20 -7.81 7.53
N ALA A 97 -4.65 -6.92 8.42
CA ALA A 97 -5.26 -7.31 9.68
C ALA A 97 -6.68 -6.75 9.77
N SER A 98 -7.58 -7.47 10.43
CA SER A 98 -8.98 -7.09 10.53
C SER A 98 -9.61 -7.57 11.84
N ARG A 99 -10.57 -6.78 12.37
CA ARG A 99 -11.51 -7.23 13.41
C ARG A 99 -12.55 -8.18 12.83
N TYR A 100 -12.81 -8.08 11.53
CA TYR A 100 -13.83 -8.85 10.82
C TYR A 100 -13.24 -10.08 10.16
N PRO A 101 -14.03 -11.17 10.01
CA PRO A 101 -13.56 -12.39 9.38
C PRO A 101 -13.04 -12.16 7.97
N ILE A 102 -11.84 -12.65 7.70
CA ILE A 102 -11.29 -12.80 6.36
C ILE A 102 -11.79 -14.16 5.84
N VAL A 103 -12.72 -14.14 4.88
CA VAL A 103 -13.37 -15.36 4.37
C VAL A 103 -12.62 -15.99 3.21
N GLU A 104 -11.83 -15.19 2.50
CA GLU A 104 -11.03 -15.66 1.38
C GLU A 104 -9.79 -14.79 1.21
N THR A 105 -8.68 -15.39 0.75
CA THR A 105 -7.47 -14.68 0.34
C THR A 105 -6.99 -15.17 -1.02
N ALA A 106 -6.50 -14.24 -1.83
CA ALA A 106 -5.92 -14.52 -3.14
C ALA A 106 -4.80 -13.51 -3.44
N THR A 107 -4.21 -13.62 -4.61
CA THR A 107 -3.25 -12.64 -5.13
C THR A 107 -3.72 -12.12 -6.48
N VAL A 108 -3.32 -10.90 -6.81
CA VAL A 108 -3.50 -10.38 -8.16
C VAL A 108 -2.56 -11.10 -9.11
N GLN A 109 -3.10 -11.67 -10.18
CA GLN A 109 -2.31 -12.37 -11.19
C GLN A 109 -2.03 -11.46 -12.38
N PRO A 110 -0.80 -11.45 -12.91
CA PRO A 110 -0.51 -10.73 -14.15
C PRO A 110 -1.41 -11.22 -15.29
N ASN A 111 -1.97 -10.29 -16.06
CA ASN A 111 -2.73 -10.63 -17.26
C ASN A 111 -1.76 -10.93 -18.42
N PRO A 112 -1.69 -12.17 -18.95
CA PRO A 112 -0.72 -12.55 -19.98
C PRO A 112 -0.88 -11.77 -21.30
N GLU A 113 -2.11 -11.42 -21.66
CA GLU A 113 -2.38 -10.67 -22.89
C GLU A 113 -1.90 -9.23 -22.77
N LEU A 114 -2.08 -8.62 -21.58
CA LEU A 114 -1.55 -7.28 -21.33
C LEU A 114 -0.02 -7.29 -21.29
N VAL A 115 0.61 -8.27 -20.64
CA VAL A 115 2.07 -8.44 -20.61
C VAL A 115 2.63 -8.48 -22.04
N LYS A 116 1.99 -9.27 -22.92
CA LYS A 116 2.36 -9.39 -24.32
C LYS A 116 2.11 -8.08 -25.10
N ALA A 117 0.95 -7.47 -24.96
CA ALA A 117 0.57 -6.26 -25.66
C ALA A 117 1.48 -5.07 -25.34
N LEU A 118 1.93 -4.98 -24.09
CA LEU A 118 2.86 -3.93 -23.64
C LEU A 118 4.34 -4.25 -23.88
N GLY A 119 4.66 -5.44 -24.40
CA GLY A 119 6.05 -5.87 -24.60
C GLY A 119 6.86 -6.01 -23.30
N LEU A 120 6.18 -6.33 -22.19
CA LEU A 120 6.83 -6.48 -20.90
C LEU A 120 7.64 -7.78 -20.81
N ALA A 121 8.64 -7.80 -19.91
CA ALA A 121 9.41 -9.00 -19.64
C ALA A 121 8.52 -10.16 -19.17
N GLN A 122 8.83 -11.37 -19.63
CA GLN A 122 8.11 -12.58 -19.25
C GLN A 122 9.03 -13.53 -18.48
N PRO A 123 8.57 -14.10 -17.35
CA PRO A 123 7.29 -13.81 -16.70
C PRO A 123 7.27 -12.42 -16.03
N PHE A 124 6.14 -11.74 -16.10
CA PHE A 124 5.95 -10.48 -15.35
C PHE A 124 5.77 -10.78 -13.87
N HIS A 125 6.42 -10.00 -13.04
CA HIS A 125 6.30 -10.08 -11.59
C HIS A 125 5.99 -8.70 -11.01
N PHE A 126 5.06 -8.65 -10.07
CA PHE A 126 4.91 -7.47 -9.22
C PHE A 126 6.18 -7.26 -8.37
N SER A 127 6.54 -6.02 -8.14
CA SER A 127 7.67 -5.69 -7.23
C SER A 127 7.42 -6.20 -5.82
N ARG A 128 6.19 -6.12 -5.37
CA ARG A 128 5.62 -6.77 -4.18
C ARG A 128 4.28 -7.34 -4.59
N GLN A 129 4.05 -8.60 -4.27
CA GLN A 129 2.82 -9.29 -4.65
C GLN A 129 1.63 -8.65 -3.94
N PRO A 130 0.63 -8.10 -4.65
CA PRO A 130 -0.58 -7.57 -4.02
C PRO A 130 -1.38 -8.68 -3.33
N LEU A 131 -1.89 -8.38 -2.14
CA LEU A 131 -2.77 -9.26 -1.36
C LEU A 131 -4.22 -8.87 -1.61
N LYS A 132 -5.01 -9.81 -2.07
CA LYS A 132 -6.45 -9.69 -2.22
C LYS A 132 -7.15 -10.49 -1.12
N ALA A 133 -8.11 -9.88 -0.42
CA ALA A 133 -8.90 -10.52 0.61
C ALA A 133 -10.38 -10.16 0.47
N ARG A 134 -11.26 -11.11 0.80
CA ARG A 134 -12.69 -10.89 1.00
C ARG A 134 -12.97 -10.92 2.50
N LEU A 135 -13.58 -9.87 3.02
CA LEU A 135 -13.94 -9.71 4.42
C LEU A 135 -15.45 -9.65 4.57
N HIS A 136 -15.98 -10.26 5.62
CA HIS A 136 -17.38 -10.10 5.98
C HIS A 136 -17.53 -8.98 7.01
N VAL A 137 -18.03 -7.82 6.60
CA VAL A 137 -18.26 -6.66 7.48
C VAL A 137 -19.68 -6.69 8.02
N PRO A 138 -19.88 -6.95 9.33
CA PRO A 138 -21.22 -7.05 9.92
C PRO A 138 -22.05 -5.76 9.76
N GLY A 139 -23.29 -5.91 9.35
CA GLY A 139 -24.21 -4.78 9.14
C GLY A 139 -23.96 -3.99 7.85
N PHE A 140 -23.01 -4.42 7.01
CA PHE A 140 -22.72 -3.83 5.71
C PHE A 140 -22.82 -4.88 4.59
N SER A 141 -21.73 -5.50 4.23
CA SER A 141 -21.67 -6.57 3.21
C SER A 141 -20.32 -7.27 3.27
N ASP A 142 -20.09 -8.22 2.35
CA ASP A 142 -18.73 -8.62 2.04
C ASP A 142 -18.03 -7.48 1.28
N VAL A 143 -16.75 -7.29 1.58
CA VAL A 143 -15.90 -6.24 1.00
C VAL A 143 -14.64 -6.90 0.43
N ARG A 144 -14.28 -6.53 -0.79
CA ARG A 144 -12.99 -6.90 -1.38
C ARG A 144 -11.95 -5.85 -1.01
N VAL A 145 -10.87 -6.26 -0.35
CA VAL A 145 -9.74 -5.39 0.00
C VAL A 145 -8.50 -5.88 -0.72
N ILE A 146 -7.82 -4.98 -1.42
CA ILE A 146 -6.55 -5.25 -2.11
C ILE A 146 -5.48 -4.37 -1.46
N VAL A 147 -4.47 -5.00 -0.84
CA VAL A 147 -3.33 -4.30 -0.25
C VAL A 147 -2.19 -4.28 -1.25
N VAL A 148 -1.66 -3.09 -1.51
CA VAL A 148 -0.62 -2.86 -2.51
C VAL A 148 0.62 -2.19 -1.91
N HIS A 149 1.77 -2.42 -2.54
CA HIS A 149 2.98 -1.63 -2.41
C HIS A 149 3.65 -1.61 -3.79
N LEU A 150 3.34 -0.59 -4.59
CA LEU A 150 3.79 -0.51 -5.97
C LEU A 150 5.29 -0.17 -6.06
N LYS A 151 5.86 -0.35 -7.24
CA LYS A 151 7.28 -0.08 -7.48
C LYS A 151 7.68 1.33 -7.11
N SER A 152 8.65 1.45 -6.21
CA SER A 152 9.20 2.75 -5.79
C SER A 152 9.90 3.47 -6.97
N PRO A 153 10.02 4.81 -6.94
CA PRO A 153 10.71 5.57 -7.97
C PRO A 153 12.25 5.39 -7.94
N ARG A 154 12.80 4.68 -6.94
CA ARG A 154 14.23 4.36 -6.88
C ARG A 154 14.63 3.60 -8.14
N ALA A 155 15.77 3.99 -8.72
CA ALA A 155 16.29 3.38 -9.94
C ALA A 155 16.48 1.86 -9.75
N ALA A 156 15.86 1.07 -10.64
CA ALA A 156 15.93 -0.40 -10.62
C ALA A 156 16.67 -0.97 -11.83
N TRP A 157 17.32 -0.12 -12.61
CA TRP A 157 18.12 -0.54 -13.75
C TRP A 157 19.43 -1.13 -13.26
N GLN A 158 19.73 -2.36 -13.70
CA GLN A 158 21.08 -2.90 -13.63
C GLN A 158 21.65 -2.82 -15.04
N PRO A 159 22.75 -2.10 -15.26
CA PRO A 159 23.39 -2.06 -16.56
C PRO A 159 23.71 -3.49 -17.01
N GLY A 160 23.52 -3.76 -18.28
CA GLY A 160 23.99 -5.00 -18.90
C GLY A 160 25.52 -5.07 -18.87
N GLU A 161 26.09 -6.12 -19.47
CA GLU A 161 27.55 -6.30 -19.54
C GLU A 161 28.29 -5.18 -20.29
N ARG A 162 27.56 -4.33 -21.02
CA ARG A 162 28.12 -3.21 -21.77
C ARG A 162 27.45 -1.91 -21.37
N PRO A 163 28.23 -0.81 -21.21
CA PRO A 163 27.67 0.51 -20.97
C PRO A 163 26.80 0.94 -22.17
N LEU A 164 25.75 1.71 -21.87
CA LEU A 164 24.82 2.24 -22.89
C LEU A 164 25.43 3.42 -23.65
N ILE A 165 26.39 4.10 -23.05
CA ILE A 165 27.20 5.15 -23.66
C ILE A 165 28.69 4.81 -23.50
N ALA A 166 29.52 5.29 -24.44
CA ALA A 166 30.94 4.92 -24.52
C ALA A 166 31.80 5.42 -23.33
N ASP A 167 31.34 6.47 -22.65
CA ASP A 167 31.97 6.99 -21.45
C ASP A 167 31.38 6.29 -20.21
N GLU A 168 32.14 5.39 -19.62
CA GLU A 168 31.69 4.56 -18.46
C GLU A 168 31.36 5.41 -17.23
N GLU A 169 32.09 6.49 -16.96
CA GLU A 169 31.81 7.35 -15.82
C GLU A 169 30.47 8.09 -16.01
N LEU A 170 30.24 8.61 -17.21
CA LEU A 170 28.98 9.29 -17.57
C LEU A 170 27.81 8.29 -17.59
N ASP A 171 28.04 7.05 -18.06
CA ASP A 171 27.04 5.99 -18.02
C ASP A 171 26.58 5.69 -16.60
N GLN A 172 27.50 5.48 -15.67
CA GLN A 172 27.18 5.18 -14.27
C GLN A 172 26.57 6.36 -13.53
N ARG A 173 27.04 7.57 -13.76
CA ARG A 173 26.59 8.78 -13.05
C ARG A 173 25.27 9.35 -13.58
N VAL A 174 24.99 9.21 -14.86
CA VAL A 174 23.86 9.88 -15.52
C VAL A 174 22.92 8.87 -16.20
N ALA A 175 23.42 8.09 -17.17
CA ALA A 175 22.56 7.26 -18.00
C ALA A 175 21.88 6.16 -17.14
N THR A 176 22.65 5.42 -16.35
CA THR A 176 22.12 4.33 -15.49
C THR A 176 21.07 4.82 -14.48
N PRO A 177 21.27 5.90 -13.71
CA PRO A 177 20.22 6.41 -12.82
C PRO A 177 18.98 6.92 -13.54
N VAL A 178 19.13 7.59 -14.67
CA VAL A 178 17.98 8.10 -15.46
C VAL A 178 17.14 6.95 -16.00
N LEU A 179 17.77 5.98 -16.64
CA LEU A 179 17.09 4.80 -17.19
C LEU A 179 16.51 3.92 -16.10
N GLY A 180 17.18 3.82 -14.96
CA GLY A 180 16.66 3.10 -13.81
C GLY A 180 15.38 3.69 -13.23
N ARG A 181 15.27 5.02 -13.19
CA ARG A 181 14.02 5.71 -12.79
C ARG A 181 12.91 5.49 -13.82
N TRP A 182 13.24 5.56 -15.11
CA TRP A 182 12.30 5.28 -16.17
C TRP A 182 11.79 3.83 -16.12
N ALA A 183 12.69 2.85 -15.94
CA ALA A 183 12.31 1.45 -15.77
C ALA A 183 11.39 1.24 -14.56
N SER A 184 11.65 1.94 -13.45
CA SER A 184 10.78 1.91 -12.27
C SER A 184 9.41 2.52 -12.53
N ALA A 185 9.33 3.58 -13.33
CA ALA A 185 8.05 4.19 -13.73
C ALA A 185 7.24 3.25 -14.62
N LEU A 186 7.88 2.59 -15.60
CA LEU A 186 7.23 1.58 -16.46
C LEU A 186 6.70 0.40 -15.63
N GLN A 187 7.51 -0.12 -14.70
CA GLN A 187 7.09 -1.21 -13.81
C GLN A 187 5.87 -0.80 -12.98
N ARG A 188 5.89 0.37 -12.37
CA ARG A 188 4.75 0.88 -11.56
C ARG A 188 3.50 1.07 -12.39
N SER A 189 3.60 1.62 -13.62
CA SER A 189 2.47 1.74 -14.54
C SER A 189 1.89 0.38 -14.92
N ALA A 190 2.76 -0.60 -15.20
CA ALA A 190 2.32 -1.94 -15.54
C ALA A 190 1.63 -2.61 -14.35
N GLU A 191 2.15 -2.47 -13.14
CA GLU A 191 1.52 -2.95 -11.90
C GLU A 191 0.12 -2.34 -11.71
N ALA A 192 -0.01 -1.02 -11.90
CA ALA A 192 -1.29 -0.33 -11.81
C ALA A 192 -2.30 -0.82 -12.88
N ALA A 193 -1.84 -1.04 -14.12
CA ALA A 193 -2.68 -1.58 -15.19
C ALA A 193 -3.17 -3.00 -14.89
N MET A 194 -2.31 -3.86 -14.34
CA MET A 194 -2.69 -5.22 -13.91
C MET A 194 -3.75 -5.18 -12.81
N LEU A 195 -3.60 -4.28 -11.80
CA LEU A 195 -4.57 -4.09 -10.74
C LEU A 195 -5.94 -3.63 -11.28
N CYS A 196 -5.93 -2.66 -12.20
CA CYS A 196 -7.14 -2.14 -12.83
C CYS A 196 -7.92 -3.27 -13.54
N LEU A 197 -7.24 -4.06 -14.38
CA LEU A 197 -7.86 -5.16 -15.11
C LEU A 197 -8.33 -6.29 -14.19
N ASP A 198 -7.56 -6.65 -13.16
CA ASP A 198 -7.97 -7.66 -12.18
C ASP A 198 -9.26 -7.23 -11.48
N LEU A 199 -9.32 -5.98 -11.00
CA LEU A 199 -10.49 -5.44 -10.34
C LEU A 199 -11.71 -5.40 -11.26
N MET A 200 -11.57 -4.94 -12.51
CA MET A 200 -12.66 -4.92 -13.48
C MET A 200 -13.21 -6.33 -13.71
N ASN A 201 -12.34 -7.32 -13.90
CA ASN A 201 -12.76 -8.71 -14.08
C ASN A 201 -13.47 -9.27 -12.83
N GLU A 202 -12.99 -8.94 -11.64
CA GLU A 202 -13.63 -9.33 -10.39
C GLU A 202 -15.01 -8.68 -10.23
N GLN A 203 -15.14 -7.39 -10.54
CA GLN A 203 -16.41 -6.67 -10.47
C GLN A 203 -17.45 -7.21 -11.46
N LEU A 204 -17.02 -7.66 -12.64
CA LEU A 204 -17.90 -8.30 -13.62
C LEU A 204 -18.43 -9.67 -13.14
N ARG A 205 -17.64 -10.41 -12.36
CA ARG A 205 -18.00 -11.73 -11.86
C ARG A 205 -18.77 -11.68 -10.55
N ASP A 206 -18.34 -10.83 -9.64
CA ASP A 206 -18.86 -10.70 -8.28
C ASP A 206 -18.75 -9.23 -7.85
N PRO A 207 -19.81 -8.41 -8.06
CA PRO A 207 -19.80 -6.97 -7.85
C PRO A 207 -19.85 -6.61 -6.36
N LEU A 208 -18.74 -6.77 -5.67
CA LEU A 208 -18.59 -6.39 -4.26
C LEU A 208 -18.09 -4.96 -4.10
N PRO A 209 -18.48 -4.24 -3.01
CA PRO A 209 -17.74 -3.07 -2.58
C PRO A 209 -16.26 -3.38 -2.50
N SER A 210 -15.43 -2.56 -3.15
CA SER A 210 -14.01 -2.84 -3.30
C SER A 210 -13.15 -1.68 -2.84
N VAL A 211 -12.01 -2.03 -2.22
CA VAL A 211 -11.02 -1.11 -1.69
C VAL A 211 -9.65 -1.53 -2.20
N ILE A 212 -8.88 -0.59 -2.76
CA ILE A 212 -7.44 -0.76 -2.98
C ILE A 212 -6.73 0.23 -2.06
N LEU A 213 -5.84 -0.25 -1.23
CA LEU A 213 -5.13 0.58 -0.27
C LEU A 213 -3.64 0.21 -0.18
N GLY A 214 -2.81 1.18 0.15
CA GLY A 214 -1.39 0.95 0.32
C GLY A 214 -0.52 2.12 -0.10
N ASP A 215 0.78 1.82 -0.23
CA ASP A 215 1.77 2.71 -0.80
C ASP A 215 1.82 2.53 -2.33
N PHE A 216 1.32 3.53 -3.04
CA PHE A 216 1.31 3.56 -4.51
C PHE A 216 2.61 4.11 -5.09
N ASN A 217 3.50 4.64 -4.23
CA ASN A 217 4.75 5.25 -4.63
C ASN A 217 4.59 6.36 -5.69
N GLY A 218 3.47 7.07 -5.64
CA GLY A 218 3.15 8.15 -6.57
C GLY A 218 1.83 8.83 -6.26
N ASP A 219 1.69 10.04 -6.75
CA ASP A 219 0.45 10.81 -6.72
C ASP A 219 -0.56 10.24 -7.72
N LEU A 220 -1.82 10.10 -7.31
CA LEU A 220 -2.92 9.63 -8.17
C LEU A 220 -3.21 10.54 -9.36
N GLY A 221 -2.89 11.83 -9.25
CA GLY A 221 -2.96 12.78 -10.36
C GLY A 221 -1.88 12.59 -11.42
N SER A 222 -0.90 11.70 -11.21
CA SER A 222 0.11 11.38 -12.21
C SER A 222 -0.47 10.52 -13.32
N ASP A 223 -0.01 10.71 -14.55
CA ASP A 223 -0.42 9.92 -15.74
C ASP A 223 -0.28 8.40 -15.53
N LEU A 224 0.61 7.99 -14.63
CA LEU A 224 0.88 6.59 -14.34
C LEU A 224 -0.19 5.90 -13.48
N LEU A 225 -0.89 6.65 -12.64
CA LEU A 225 -1.84 6.11 -11.65
C LEU A 225 -3.29 6.53 -11.90
N THR A 226 -3.53 7.54 -12.77
CA THR A 226 -4.89 7.99 -13.12
C THR A 226 -5.77 6.87 -13.67
N LEU A 227 -5.18 5.87 -14.32
CA LEU A 227 -5.92 4.71 -14.85
C LEU A 227 -6.66 3.92 -13.77
N LEU A 228 -6.19 3.96 -12.50
CA LEU A 228 -6.89 3.30 -11.39
C LEU A 228 -8.19 4.02 -11.00
N GLN A 229 -8.30 5.30 -11.32
CA GLN A 229 -9.49 6.09 -11.00
C GLN A 229 -10.62 5.91 -12.04
N GLY A 230 -10.32 5.40 -13.24
CA GLY A 230 -11.30 5.23 -14.31
C GLY A 230 -11.88 6.54 -14.85
N GLY A 231 -12.84 6.46 -15.78
CA GLY A 231 -13.58 7.61 -16.30
C GLY A 231 -14.70 8.06 -15.33
N GLU A 232 -15.14 9.32 -15.46
CA GLU A 232 -16.17 9.89 -14.55
C GLU A 232 -17.50 9.13 -14.55
N GLU A 233 -17.87 8.53 -15.70
CA GLU A 233 -19.12 7.78 -15.86
C GLU A 233 -18.95 6.27 -15.68
N ASP A 234 -17.76 5.81 -15.27
CA ASP A 234 -17.44 4.39 -15.17
C ASP A 234 -17.95 3.79 -13.85
N ALA A 235 -18.80 2.77 -13.93
CA ALA A 235 -19.28 2.03 -12.77
C ALA A 235 -18.15 1.30 -12.01
N TYR A 236 -17.00 1.10 -12.67
CA TYR A 236 -15.78 0.51 -12.10
C TYR A 236 -14.79 1.53 -11.55
N ARG A 237 -15.16 2.81 -11.59
CA ARG A 237 -14.34 3.90 -11.09
C ARG A 237 -14.00 3.70 -9.62
N LEU A 238 -12.71 3.84 -9.31
CA LEU A 238 -12.25 4.02 -7.94
C LEU A 238 -12.03 5.52 -7.66
N GLN A 239 -12.34 5.93 -6.45
CA GLN A 239 -12.14 7.30 -5.98
C GLN A 239 -11.32 7.28 -4.70
N ASP A 240 -10.44 8.24 -4.54
CA ASP A 240 -9.71 8.40 -3.29
C ASP A 240 -10.68 8.72 -2.15
N ALA A 241 -10.49 8.07 -1.01
CA ALA A 241 -11.32 8.29 0.16
C ALA A 241 -11.35 9.76 0.60
N HIS A 242 -10.23 10.49 0.43
CA HIS A 242 -10.15 11.91 0.73
C HIS A 242 -11.13 12.73 -0.14
N ASP A 243 -11.25 12.41 -1.43
CA ASP A 243 -12.14 13.11 -2.36
C ASP A 243 -13.62 12.78 -2.09
N LEU A 244 -13.89 11.62 -1.46
CA LEU A 244 -15.23 11.18 -1.07
C LEU A 244 -15.66 11.66 0.31
N ALA A 245 -14.73 12.15 1.14
CA ALA A 245 -15.00 12.51 2.51
C ALA A 245 -15.98 13.68 2.61
N LEU A 246 -16.96 13.58 3.52
CA LEU A 246 -17.90 14.66 3.80
C LEU A 246 -17.21 15.89 4.37
N TYR A 247 -16.20 15.69 5.18
CA TYR A 247 -15.34 16.73 5.75
C TYR A 247 -14.01 16.71 5.03
N GLN A 248 -13.90 17.55 3.99
CA GLN A 248 -12.66 17.73 3.24
C GLN A 248 -11.87 18.87 3.89
N GLY A 249 -10.73 18.51 4.51
CA GLY A 249 -9.68 19.45 4.87
C GLY A 249 -8.62 19.55 3.76
N ASP A 250 -7.54 20.25 4.04
CA ASP A 250 -6.34 20.16 3.20
C ASP A 250 -5.83 18.71 3.20
N ARG A 251 -5.32 18.26 2.04
CA ARG A 251 -4.77 16.92 1.93
C ARG A 251 -3.35 16.90 2.50
N ASP A 252 -3.20 16.38 3.70
CA ASP A 252 -1.89 16.23 4.33
C ASP A 252 -1.02 15.22 3.57
N PRO A 253 0.27 15.53 3.35
CA PRO A 253 1.21 14.59 2.78
C PRO A 253 1.40 13.35 3.65
N THR A 254 1.61 12.20 3.00
CA THR A 254 1.91 10.95 3.71
C THR A 254 3.40 10.62 3.78
N HIS A 255 4.23 11.35 3.03
CA HIS A 255 5.68 11.19 3.01
C HIS A 255 6.35 12.54 2.71
N TYR A 256 7.54 12.77 3.27
CA TYR A 256 8.31 13.99 3.05
C TYR A 256 9.73 13.69 2.55
N TRP A 257 10.15 14.41 1.52
CA TRP A 257 11.53 14.49 1.09
C TRP A 257 12.08 15.88 1.40
N GLY A 258 12.80 16.00 2.51
CA GLY A 258 13.16 17.32 3.06
C GLY A 258 11.89 18.10 3.41
N ALA A 259 11.72 19.28 2.83
CA ALA A 259 10.53 20.12 3.03
C ALA A 259 9.37 19.82 2.06
N ASN A 260 9.57 18.93 1.09
CA ASN A 260 8.57 18.64 0.07
C ASN A 260 7.71 17.46 0.51
N GLY A 261 6.44 17.70 0.79
CA GLY A 261 5.46 16.66 1.07
C GLY A 261 4.91 16.04 -0.20
N SER A 262 4.62 14.75 -0.15
CA SER A 262 3.98 13.96 -1.23
C SER A 262 2.92 13.05 -0.64
N VAL A 263 1.84 12.81 -1.38
CA VAL A 263 0.83 11.81 -1.01
C VAL A 263 1.16 10.54 -1.77
N LEU A 264 1.67 9.52 -1.08
CA LEU A 264 2.06 8.23 -1.64
C LEU A 264 1.13 7.10 -1.21
N ASP A 265 0.51 7.26 -0.04
CA ASP A 265 -0.38 6.28 0.57
C ASP A 265 -1.82 6.67 0.32
N HIS A 266 -2.60 5.78 -0.28
CA HIS A 266 -3.96 6.05 -0.71
C HIS A 266 -4.92 4.94 -0.27
N ILE A 267 -6.19 5.31 -0.14
CA ILE A 267 -7.32 4.40 0.04
C ILE A 267 -8.31 4.69 -1.10
N LEU A 268 -8.32 3.84 -2.11
CA LEU A 268 -9.22 3.94 -3.26
C LEU A 268 -10.46 3.09 -3.02
N LEU A 269 -11.62 3.67 -3.23
CA LEU A 269 -12.92 3.10 -2.93
C LEU A 269 -13.79 3.03 -4.20
N SER A 270 -14.51 1.93 -4.37
CA SER A 270 -15.48 1.77 -5.45
C SER A 270 -16.74 2.62 -5.23
N ALA A 271 -17.57 2.75 -6.26
CA ALA A 271 -18.75 3.61 -6.27
C ALA A 271 -19.75 3.36 -5.12
N GLN A 272 -19.76 2.15 -4.54
CA GLN A 272 -20.61 1.82 -3.41
C GLN A 272 -20.31 2.64 -2.15
N PHE A 273 -19.14 3.27 -2.06
CA PHE A 273 -18.74 4.17 -0.96
C PHE A 273 -18.96 5.65 -1.29
N ASN A 274 -19.39 5.98 -2.51
CA ASN A 274 -19.65 7.35 -2.93
C ASN A 274 -21.09 7.74 -2.61
N ALA A 275 -21.29 8.64 -1.66
CA ALA A 275 -22.62 9.11 -1.25
C ALA A 275 -23.45 9.73 -2.39
N GLY A 276 -22.80 10.24 -3.44
CA GLY A 276 -23.43 10.79 -4.64
C GLY A 276 -23.88 9.74 -5.66
N PHE A 277 -23.47 8.48 -5.49
CA PHE A 277 -23.84 7.40 -6.40
C PHE A 277 -25.21 6.80 -6.01
N GLY A 278 -26.08 6.59 -7.01
CA GLY A 278 -27.48 6.15 -6.76
C GLY A 278 -27.61 4.78 -6.08
N GLN A 279 -26.59 3.93 -6.14
CA GLN A 279 -26.50 2.61 -5.51
C GLN A 279 -25.49 2.59 -4.36
N SER A 280 -25.23 3.74 -3.76
CA SER A 280 -24.32 3.87 -2.63
C SER A 280 -24.80 3.07 -1.42
N LEU A 281 -23.92 2.27 -0.85
CA LEU A 281 -24.16 1.49 0.37
C LEU A 281 -23.56 2.14 1.62
N ALA A 282 -22.59 3.03 1.42
CA ALA A 282 -21.86 3.69 2.48
C ALA A 282 -21.41 5.09 2.05
N GLN A 283 -20.88 5.84 2.99
CA GLN A 283 -20.25 7.14 2.77
C GLN A 283 -18.96 7.24 3.57
N VAL A 284 -18.00 8.00 3.07
CA VAL A 284 -16.81 8.36 3.81
C VAL A 284 -17.12 9.61 4.63
N ASP A 285 -17.00 9.49 5.95
CA ASP A 285 -17.26 10.61 6.84
C ASP A 285 -16.04 11.54 6.90
N GLU A 286 -14.87 10.98 7.14
CA GLU A 286 -13.59 11.70 7.20
C GLU A 286 -12.41 10.82 6.82
N VAL A 287 -11.31 11.45 6.42
CA VAL A 287 -9.99 10.83 6.28
C VAL A 287 -9.01 11.53 7.20
N VAL A 288 -8.22 10.76 7.94
CA VAL A 288 -7.22 11.27 8.88
C VAL A 288 -5.84 10.75 8.47
N VAL A 289 -4.86 11.65 8.45
CA VAL A 289 -3.44 11.35 8.20
C VAL A 289 -2.65 11.65 9.46
N TRP A 290 -1.89 10.69 9.97
CA TRP A 290 -1.05 10.86 11.18
C TRP A 290 0.37 11.27 10.80
N ASP A 291 0.56 12.48 10.29
CA ASP A 291 1.83 13.00 9.78
C ASP A 291 2.68 13.77 10.81
N ARG A 292 2.22 13.89 12.08
CA ARG A 292 2.91 14.69 13.11
C ARG A 292 4.40 14.36 13.24
N HIS A 293 4.75 13.07 13.25
CA HIS A 293 6.13 12.60 13.37
C HIS A 293 7.01 12.96 12.17
N LEU A 294 6.42 13.19 11.00
CA LEU A 294 7.13 13.61 9.79
C LEU A 294 7.38 15.12 9.78
N ARG A 295 6.45 15.90 10.35
CA ARG A 295 6.51 17.38 10.38
C ARG A 295 7.19 17.92 11.64
N PHE A 296 6.97 17.27 12.76
CA PHE A 296 7.41 17.69 14.09
C PHE A 296 8.12 16.54 14.81
N ASN A 297 9.16 16.00 14.15
CA ASN A 297 9.90 14.85 14.64
C ASN A 297 10.44 15.08 16.07
N ASP A 298 10.02 14.24 17.00
CA ASP A 298 10.60 14.13 18.33
C ASP A 298 11.72 13.09 18.31
N ALA A 299 12.96 13.52 18.42
CA ALA A 299 14.14 12.67 18.28
C ALA A 299 14.17 11.49 19.28
N GLU A 300 13.41 11.53 20.38
CA GLU A 300 13.30 10.43 21.34
C GLU A 300 12.09 9.54 21.06
N GLN A 301 10.91 10.11 20.85
CA GLN A 301 9.67 9.37 20.62
C GLN A 301 9.57 8.77 19.23
N ASP A 302 10.04 9.53 18.21
CA ASP A 302 9.90 9.18 16.80
C ASP A 302 11.17 8.54 16.21
N ARG A 303 12.15 8.17 17.04
CA ARG A 303 13.46 7.65 16.59
C ARG A 303 13.37 6.41 15.67
N MET A 304 12.33 5.60 15.86
CA MET A 304 12.08 4.39 15.05
C MET A 304 10.71 4.46 14.35
N ALA A 305 10.21 5.67 14.14
CA ALA A 305 8.99 5.92 13.37
C ALA A 305 9.10 5.43 11.92
N SER A 306 8.00 5.34 11.24
CA SER A 306 7.97 5.22 9.79
C SER A 306 8.34 6.55 9.14
N ASP A 307 8.86 6.51 7.91
CA ASP A 307 8.98 7.66 7.03
C ASP A 307 7.68 7.94 6.24
N HIS A 308 6.63 7.15 6.52
CA HIS A 308 5.27 7.34 6.02
C HIS A 308 4.29 7.63 7.15
N ALA A 309 3.29 8.46 6.85
CA ALA A 309 2.14 8.70 7.71
C ALA A 309 1.06 7.64 7.47
N PRO A 310 0.55 6.98 8.52
CA PRO A 310 -0.66 6.16 8.40
C PRO A 310 -1.86 7.00 7.96
N VAL A 311 -2.72 6.39 7.14
CA VAL A 311 -3.97 7.01 6.65
C VAL A 311 -5.14 6.13 7.07
N LEU A 312 -6.23 6.76 7.56
CA LEU A 312 -7.45 6.07 7.95
C LEU A 312 -8.68 6.78 7.38
N ALA A 313 -9.58 6.03 6.77
CA ALA A 313 -10.91 6.47 6.37
C ALA A 313 -11.97 5.93 7.34
N ARG A 314 -12.84 6.80 7.85
CA ARG A 314 -14.04 6.43 8.64
C ARG A 314 -15.25 6.37 7.71
N ILE A 315 -16.00 5.29 7.83
CA ILE A 315 -17.07 4.95 6.88
C ILE A 315 -18.33 4.66 7.67
N SER A 316 -19.42 5.35 7.32
CA SER A 316 -20.78 5.09 7.81
C SER A 316 -21.58 4.33 6.78
N VAL A 317 -22.28 3.27 7.21
CA VAL A 317 -23.20 2.51 6.37
C VAL A 317 -24.48 3.30 6.16
N ARG A 318 -24.96 3.38 4.94
CA ARG A 318 -26.24 4.00 4.57
C ARG A 318 -27.33 2.93 4.62
N ILE A 319 -28.38 3.20 5.41
CA ILE A 319 -29.57 2.35 5.57
C ILE A 319 -30.68 2.85 4.65
#